data_477b561a41b18eb934a60f381d15c302
#
_entry.id   477b561a41b18eb934a60f381d15c302
#
_cell.length_a   1.000
_cell.length_b   1.000
_cell.length_c   1.000
_cell.angle_alpha   90.00
_cell.angle_beta   90.00
_cell.angle_gamma   90.00
#
_symmetry.space_group_name_H-M   'P 1'
#
loop_
_entity.id
_entity.type
_entity.pdbx_description
1 polymer ?
#
loop_
_entity_poly.entity_id
_entity_poly.type
_entity_poly.pdbx_seq_one_letter_code
_entity_poly.pdbx_strand_id
1 'polypeptide(L)'
;MSMYDPGFGPTPPSFFFHKCVAGKETFYLKGNGDVYPCTALLHRNFVFDNIRRRPLEEIWNDPGIEKMADFPREEIHGPCRECDNFANCHGACRGAAFAHTGDVRASFPVCLYRVARVAATRK
;
A
#
# COMPACT_ATOMS: atom_id res chain seq x y z
N MET A 1 -9.38 16.08 8.69
CA MET A 1 -9.01 17.06 7.66
C MET A 1 -9.51 16.61 6.30
N SER A 2 -10.10 17.51 5.56
CA SER A 2 -10.59 17.18 4.22
C SER A 2 -9.43 17.08 3.24
N MET A 3 -9.40 16.03 2.46
CA MET A 3 -8.42 15.86 1.40
C MET A 3 -8.81 16.59 0.12
N TYR A 4 -10.00 17.12 0.10
CA TYR A 4 -10.52 17.89 -1.04
C TYR A 4 -10.91 19.28 -0.59
N ASP A 5 -10.43 20.29 -1.32
CA ASP A 5 -10.81 21.67 -1.11
C ASP A 5 -11.20 22.26 -2.46
N PRO A 6 -12.48 22.62 -2.66
CA PRO A 6 -12.94 23.13 -3.95
C PRO A 6 -12.27 24.46 -4.34
N GLY A 7 -11.67 25.17 -3.39
CA GLY A 7 -10.95 26.40 -3.66
C GLY A 7 -9.64 26.20 -4.41
N PHE A 8 -9.12 24.97 -4.45
CA PHE A 8 -7.86 24.67 -5.10
C PHE A 8 -8.01 24.11 -6.52
N GLY A 9 -9.23 24.01 -7.03
CA GLY A 9 -9.48 23.51 -8.37
C GLY A 9 -9.57 22.00 -8.45
N PRO A 10 -9.33 21.41 -9.65
CA PRO A 10 -9.47 19.97 -9.84
C PRO A 10 -8.54 19.18 -8.95
N THR A 11 -9.04 18.08 -8.38
CA THR A 11 -8.24 17.17 -7.59
C THR A 11 -7.27 16.41 -8.50
N PRO A 12 -5.95 16.49 -8.26
CA PRO A 12 -5.01 15.72 -9.05
C PRO A 12 -5.12 14.21 -8.75
N PRO A 13 -4.72 13.34 -9.69
CA PRO A 13 -4.80 11.88 -9.48
C PRO A 13 -4.15 11.40 -8.20
N SER A 14 -3.05 12.02 -7.79
CA SER A 14 -2.34 11.65 -6.56
C SER A 14 -3.17 11.87 -5.29
N PHE A 15 -4.25 12.64 -5.36
CA PHE A 15 -5.14 12.81 -4.23
C PHE A 15 -5.98 11.57 -3.92
N PHE A 16 -6.24 10.75 -4.93
CA PHE A 16 -7.08 9.58 -4.73
C PHE A 16 -6.38 8.54 -3.87
N PHE A 17 -5.09 8.33 -4.11
CA PHE A 17 -4.31 7.37 -3.35
C PHE A 17 -2.85 7.74 -3.37
N HIS A 18 -2.20 7.55 -2.21
CA HIS A 18 -0.76 7.56 -2.10
C HIS A 18 -0.24 6.13 -2.13
N LYS A 19 1.01 5.94 -2.48
CA LYS A 19 1.63 4.63 -2.36
C LYS A 19 1.67 4.21 -0.90
N CYS A 20 1.66 2.90 -0.67
CA CYS A 20 1.68 2.32 0.66
C CYS A 20 2.96 2.71 1.42
N VAL A 21 2.81 3.11 2.67
CA VAL A 21 3.95 3.49 3.53
C VAL A 21 4.38 2.33 4.45
N ALA A 22 3.81 1.15 4.28
CA ALA A 22 4.13 -0.01 5.08
C ALA A 22 5.63 -0.33 4.99
N GLY A 23 6.29 -0.43 6.13
CA GLY A 23 7.72 -0.68 6.19
C GLY A 23 8.61 0.52 5.87
N LYS A 24 8.04 1.63 5.41
CA LYS A 24 8.78 2.86 5.11
C LYS A 24 8.64 3.88 6.24
N GLU A 25 7.41 4.19 6.59
CA GLU A 25 7.09 5.18 7.62
C GLU A 25 6.38 4.56 8.81
N THR A 26 5.97 3.31 8.70
CA THR A 26 5.25 2.60 9.74
C THR A 26 5.62 1.13 9.77
N PHE A 27 5.48 0.53 10.94
CA PHE A 27 5.52 -0.90 11.15
C PHE A 27 4.64 -1.23 12.33
N TYR A 28 4.36 -2.51 12.53
CA TYR A 28 3.59 -2.97 13.69
C TYR A 28 4.42 -3.96 14.49
N LEU A 29 4.49 -3.73 15.80
CA LEU A 29 5.18 -4.61 16.74
C LEU A 29 4.15 -5.35 17.58
N LYS A 30 4.10 -6.65 17.46
CA LYS A 30 3.20 -7.49 18.22
C LYS A 30 3.77 -7.81 19.59
N GLY A 31 2.89 -8.16 20.54
CA GLY A 31 3.31 -8.44 21.92
C GLY A 31 4.33 -9.56 22.07
N ASN A 32 4.41 -10.49 21.12
CA ASN A 32 5.40 -11.57 21.14
C ASN A 32 6.73 -11.16 20.50
N GLY A 33 6.86 -9.91 20.05
CA GLY A 33 8.08 -9.39 19.45
C GLY A 33 8.12 -9.44 17.94
N ASP A 34 7.12 -10.02 17.26
CA ASP A 34 7.08 -10.07 15.81
C ASP A 34 6.84 -8.68 15.22
N VAL A 35 7.56 -8.39 14.13
CA VAL A 35 7.48 -7.11 13.42
C VAL A 35 6.86 -7.32 12.05
N TYR A 36 5.85 -6.50 11.74
CA TYR A 36 5.12 -6.53 10.48
C TYR A 36 5.23 -5.17 9.78
N PRO A 37 5.08 -5.11 8.45
CA PRO A 37 5.14 -3.82 7.74
C PRO A 37 4.07 -2.83 8.14
N CYS A 38 2.85 -3.29 8.46
CA CYS A 38 1.78 -2.42 8.94
C CYS A 38 0.66 -3.24 9.60
N THR A 39 -0.28 -2.54 10.22
CA THR A 39 -1.41 -3.18 10.91
C THR A 39 -2.36 -3.93 9.97
N ALA A 40 -2.39 -3.57 8.69
CA ALA A 40 -3.24 -4.24 7.70
C ALA A 40 -2.62 -5.54 7.18
N LEU A 41 -1.37 -5.83 7.54
CA LEU A 41 -0.65 -7.03 7.12
C LEU A 41 -0.27 -7.90 8.32
N LEU A 42 -1.19 -8.06 9.26
CA LEU A 42 -1.00 -8.90 10.44
C LEU A 42 -1.30 -10.36 10.11
N HIS A 43 -0.43 -10.96 9.32
CA HIS A 43 -0.54 -12.34 8.90
C HIS A 43 0.84 -12.98 8.96
N ARG A 44 0.90 -14.27 9.27
CA ARG A 44 2.17 -14.99 9.41
C ARG A 44 3.10 -14.83 8.19
N ASN A 45 2.53 -14.63 7.01
CA ASN A 45 3.32 -14.43 5.79
C ASN A 45 4.07 -13.09 5.77
N PHE A 46 3.72 -12.16 6.66
CA PHE A 46 4.29 -10.82 6.69
C PHE A 46 5.10 -10.54 7.94
N VAL A 47 5.43 -11.56 8.72
CA VAL A 47 6.38 -11.42 9.82
C VAL A 47 7.75 -11.19 9.20
N PHE A 48 8.27 -9.96 9.35
CA PHE A 48 9.57 -9.61 8.81
C PHE A 48 10.71 -10.09 9.71
N ASP A 49 10.57 -9.83 11.02
CA ASP A 49 11.59 -10.19 11.99
C ASP A 49 10.99 -10.21 13.38
N ASN A 50 11.82 -10.41 14.39
CA ASN A 50 11.41 -10.40 15.80
C ASN A 50 12.46 -9.65 16.61
N ILE A 51 12.00 -8.74 17.50
CA ILE A 51 12.91 -7.91 18.29
C ILE A 51 13.77 -8.71 19.29
N ARG A 52 13.43 -9.99 19.50
CA ARG A 52 14.24 -10.88 20.32
C ARG A 52 15.46 -11.41 19.58
N ARG A 53 15.47 -11.34 18.24
CA ARG A 53 16.57 -11.78 17.38
C ARG A 53 17.50 -10.63 17.01
N ARG A 54 16.95 -9.45 16.78
CA ARG A 54 17.69 -8.26 16.38
C ARG A 54 17.14 -7.03 17.08
N PRO A 55 17.99 -6.02 17.35
CA PRO A 55 17.48 -4.75 17.87
C PRO A 55 16.52 -4.09 16.91
N LEU A 56 15.53 -3.40 17.44
CA LEU A 56 14.52 -2.71 16.65
C LEU A 56 15.14 -1.71 15.67
N GLU A 57 16.21 -1.04 16.07
CA GLU A 57 16.92 -0.09 15.21
C GLU A 57 17.45 -0.76 13.93
N GLU A 58 18.02 -1.96 14.04
CA GLU A 58 18.49 -2.70 12.87
C GLU A 58 17.32 -3.13 11.97
N ILE A 59 16.23 -3.57 12.57
CA ILE A 59 15.04 -3.98 11.83
C ILE A 59 14.47 -2.79 11.05
N TRP A 60 14.37 -1.63 11.71
CA TRP A 60 13.83 -0.43 11.09
C TRP A 60 14.67 0.05 9.91
N ASN A 61 15.97 -0.11 9.99
CA ASN A 61 16.88 0.33 8.93
C ASN A 61 17.09 -0.71 7.83
N ASP A 62 16.47 -1.89 7.94
CA ASP A 62 16.58 -2.94 6.94
C ASP A 62 15.60 -2.65 5.79
N PRO A 63 16.09 -2.48 4.56
CA PRO A 63 15.22 -2.19 3.42
C PRO A 63 14.29 -3.35 3.05
N GLY A 64 14.52 -4.54 3.57
CA GLY A 64 13.69 -5.71 3.29
C GLY A 64 12.25 -5.56 3.77
N ILE A 65 12.04 -4.79 4.84
CA ILE A 65 10.69 -4.63 5.39
C ILE A 65 9.76 -3.90 4.42
N GLU A 66 10.25 -2.84 3.76
CA GLU A 66 9.42 -2.12 2.80
C GLU A 66 9.14 -2.92 1.54
N LYS A 67 10.03 -3.85 1.19
CA LYS A 67 9.84 -4.71 0.02
C LYS A 67 8.70 -5.71 0.19
N MET A 68 8.20 -5.87 1.40
CA MET A 68 7.05 -6.73 1.65
C MET A 68 5.73 -6.12 1.17
N ALA A 69 5.72 -4.81 0.91
CA ALA A 69 4.52 -4.09 0.50
C ALA A 69 4.75 -3.12 -0.67
N ASP A 70 5.98 -2.98 -1.14
CA ASP A 70 6.29 -2.10 -2.26
C ASP A 70 6.80 -2.93 -3.43
N PHE A 71 5.98 -3.02 -4.47
CA PHE A 71 6.24 -3.86 -5.63
C PHE A 71 6.34 -3.02 -6.89
N PRO A 72 7.24 -3.37 -7.83
CA PRO A 72 7.27 -2.72 -9.13
C PRO A 72 6.01 -3.07 -9.93
N ARG A 73 5.70 -2.24 -10.93
CA ARG A 73 4.50 -2.39 -11.77
C ARG A 73 4.32 -3.80 -12.31
N GLU A 74 5.39 -4.41 -12.80
CA GLU A 74 5.35 -5.73 -13.43
C GLU A 74 5.01 -6.86 -12.47
N GLU A 75 5.12 -6.64 -11.16
CA GLU A 75 4.75 -7.63 -10.14
C GLU A 75 3.31 -7.47 -9.65
N ILE A 76 2.63 -6.40 -10.04
CA ILE A 76 1.24 -6.17 -9.65
C ILE A 76 0.31 -6.92 -10.59
N HIS A 77 -0.73 -7.53 -10.04
CA HIS A 77 -1.74 -8.28 -10.79
C HIS A 77 -2.99 -7.42 -10.96
N GLY A 78 -3.64 -7.54 -12.12
CA GLY A 78 -4.90 -6.87 -12.40
C GLY A 78 -4.75 -5.46 -12.96
N PRO A 79 -5.82 -4.65 -12.93
CA PRO A 79 -5.85 -3.37 -13.63
C PRO A 79 -4.83 -2.34 -13.15
N CYS A 80 -4.35 -2.42 -11.91
CA CYS A 80 -3.35 -1.48 -11.42
C CYS A 80 -2.03 -1.58 -12.18
N ARG A 81 -1.71 -2.75 -12.73
CA ARG A 81 -0.49 -2.97 -13.51
C ARG A 81 -0.41 -2.05 -14.72
N GLU A 82 -1.56 -1.74 -15.30
CA GLU A 82 -1.66 -0.93 -16.52
C GLU A 82 -2.17 0.49 -16.25
N CYS A 83 -2.30 0.85 -14.98
CA CYS A 83 -2.84 2.15 -14.59
C CYS A 83 -1.85 3.27 -14.83
N ASP A 84 -2.30 4.35 -15.44
CA ASP A 84 -1.45 5.53 -15.72
C ASP A 84 -1.14 6.32 -14.44
N ASN A 85 -1.84 6.07 -13.34
CA ASN A 85 -1.57 6.69 -12.04
C ASN A 85 -0.62 5.85 -11.17
N PHE A 86 -0.10 4.74 -11.66
CA PHE A 86 0.72 3.84 -10.84
C PHE A 86 1.96 4.53 -10.27
N ALA A 87 2.56 5.45 -11.00
CA ALA A 87 3.75 6.17 -10.53
C ALA A 87 3.50 6.92 -9.21
N ASN A 88 2.29 7.37 -8.97
CA ASN A 88 1.90 8.06 -7.73
C ASN A 88 1.36 7.11 -6.67
N CYS A 89 0.63 6.09 -7.10
CA CYS A 89 -0.20 5.27 -6.24
C CYS A 89 0.44 3.93 -5.87
N HIS A 90 1.23 3.33 -6.76
CA HIS A 90 1.86 2.00 -6.58
C HIS A 90 0.87 0.91 -6.18
N GLY A 91 -0.40 1.06 -6.58
CA GLY A 91 -1.43 0.09 -6.24
C GLY A 91 -2.10 0.32 -4.89
N ALA A 92 -1.87 1.47 -4.26
CA ALA A 92 -2.47 1.88 -2.98
C ALA A 92 -2.18 0.89 -1.84
N CYS A 93 -3.17 0.59 -1.03
CA CYS A 93 -3.00 -0.22 0.18
C CYS A 93 -2.84 -1.70 -0.15
N ARG A 94 -1.67 -2.26 0.10
CA ARG A 94 -1.39 -3.68 -0.12
C ARG A 94 -2.12 -4.57 0.89
N GLY A 95 -2.35 -4.04 2.09
CA GLY A 95 -3.12 -4.77 3.10
C GLY A 95 -4.57 -4.98 2.67
N ALA A 96 -5.19 -3.97 2.07
CA ALA A 96 -6.55 -4.09 1.56
C ALA A 96 -6.62 -5.09 0.40
N ALA A 97 -5.62 -5.06 -0.50
CA ALA A 97 -5.55 -6.02 -1.60
C ALA A 97 -5.44 -7.45 -1.07
N PHE A 98 -4.57 -7.67 -0.07
CA PHE A 98 -4.39 -8.98 0.54
C PHE A 98 -5.66 -9.46 1.25
N ALA A 99 -6.31 -8.58 2.02
CA ALA A 99 -7.51 -8.93 2.78
C ALA A 99 -8.66 -9.32 1.85
N HIS A 100 -8.75 -8.68 0.69
CA HIS A 100 -9.84 -8.93 -0.25
C HIS A 100 -9.61 -10.19 -1.11
N THR A 101 -8.37 -10.45 -1.49
CA THR A 101 -8.05 -11.50 -2.47
C THR A 101 -7.15 -12.62 -1.94
N GLY A 102 -6.44 -12.39 -0.83
CA GLY A 102 -5.39 -13.30 -0.38
C GLY A 102 -4.07 -13.10 -1.11
N ASP A 103 -3.97 -12.11 -2.00
CA ASP A 103 -2.78 -11.82 -2.80
C ASP A 103 -2.34 -10.37 -2.57
N VAL A 104 -1.18 -10.21 -1.92
CA VAL A 104 -0.65 -8.88 -1.61
C VAL A 104 -0.26 -8.08 -2.87
N ARG A 105 -0.12 -8.75 -3.99
CA ARG A 105 0.20 -8.12 -5.27
C ARG A 105 -1.03 -7.82 -6.11
N ALA A 106 -2.23 -8.14 -5.62
CA ALA A 106 -3.46 -7.87 -6.35
C ALA A 106 -3.73 -6.37 -6.48
N SER A 107 -4.58 -6.00 -7.42
CA SER A 107 -5.02 -4.62 -7.57
C SER A 107 -5.87 -4.20 -6.39
N PHE A 108 -5.85 -2.90 -6.07
CA PHE A 108 -6.65 -2.34 -4.99
C PHE A 108 -8.14 -2.57 -5.29
N PRO A 109 -8.90 -3.15 -4.34
CA PRO A 109 -10.26 -3.62 -4.61
C PRO A 109 -11.26 -2.51 -4.93
N VAL A 110 -11.13 -1.34 -4.32
CA VAL A 110 -12.02 -0.20 -4.56
C VAL A 110 -11.18 1.02 -4.90
N CYS A 111 -11.06 1.31 -6.18
CA CYS A 111 -10.23 2.41 -6.66
C CYS A 111 -11.08 3.57 -7.17
N LEU A 112 -11.08 4.68 -6.45
CA LEU A 112 -11.82 5.88 -6.83
C LEU A 112 -11.31 6.47 -8.15
N TYR A 113 -10.02 6.35 -8.41
CA TYR A 113 -9.44 6.84 -9.67
C TYR A 113 -10.02 6.10 -10.87
N ARG A 114 -10.10 4.75 -10.80
CA ARG A 114 -10.70 3.95 -11.88
C ARG A 114 -12.19 4.26 -12.03
N VAL A 115 -12.89 4.40 -10.92
CA VAL A 115 -14.31 4.74 -10.93
C VAL A 115 -14.53 6.09 -11.61
N ALA A 116 -13.73 7.09 -11.26
CA ALA A 116 -13.84 8.43 -11.85
C ALA A 116 -13.57 8.40 -13.35
N ARG A 117 -12.57 7.61 -13.82
CA ARG A 117 -12.27 7.49 -15.24
C ARG A 117 -13.40 6.81 -16.02
N VAL A 118 -13.96 5.75 -15.46
CA VAL A 118 -15.10 5.06 -16.09
C VAL A 118 -16.30 6.01 -16.20
N ALA A 119 -16.57 6.75 -15.15
CA ALA A 119 -17.67 7.72 -15.17
C ALA A 119 -17.46 8.79 -16.25
N ALA A 120 -16.22 9.27 -16.41
CA ALA A 120 -15.88 10.26 -17.44
C ALA A 120 -16.06 9.72 -18.86
N THR A 121 -15.76 8.45 -19.09
CA THR A 121 -15.88 7.85 -20.43
C THR A 121 -17.32 7.48 -20.80
N ARG A 122 -18.23 7.43 -19.84
CA ARG A 122 -19.66 7.12 -20.09
C ARG A 122 -20.47 8.30 -20.55
N LYS A 123 -19.90 9.48 -20.57
CA LYS A 123 -20.56 10.66 -21.11
C LYS A 123 -20.37 10.78 -22.64
#